data_8752dc33bbc65747008aaeacc6e06616
#
_entry.id   8752dc33bbc65747008aaeacc6e06616
#
_cell.length_a   1.000
_cell.length_b   1.000
_cell.length_c   1.000
_cell.angle_alpha   90.00
_cell.angle_beta   90.00
_cell.angle_gamma   90.00
#
_symmetry.space_group_name_H-M   'P 1'
#
loop_
_entity.id
_entity.type
_entity.pdbx_description
1 polymer ?
#
loop_
_entity_poly.entity_id
_entity_poly.type
_entity_poly.pdbx_seq_one_letter_code
_entity_poly.pdbx_strand_id
1 'polypeptide(L)'
;MKTKLILSSAIIFLSSLAILRAQPNKEKAPNLDYGTLTTETKENEFSDQVFKTEHIWNAKVTIADAIFLGESKHGWRRIVPITGGSFEGPNIRGEVLSGGEDWQLTRPDGDTELYARYLLKTNDGYIIQVINRVLMHYPPDGENGEPYIRSVIDLEAPNDSPYEYLNHAIFLGTLTQPPLKQGEKPYVVIGVYKVL
;
A
#
# COMPACT_ATOMS: atom_id res chain seq x y z
N MET A 1 -4.18 47.61 22.31
CA MET A 1 -4.87 46.36 22.04
C MET A 1 -4.08 45.63 20.95
N LYS A 2 -3.34 44.57 21.30
CA LYS A 2 -2.55 43.78 20.34
C LYS A 2 -3.30 42.47 20.09
N THR A 3 -3.87 42.32 18.90
CA THR A 3 -4.56 41.11 18.44
C THR A 3 -3.54 40.07 18.06
N LYS A 4 -3.50 38.96 18.81
CA LYS A 4 -2.65 37.81 18.50
C LYS A 4 -3.37 36.97 17.42
N LEU A 5 -2.73 36.86 16.27
CA LEU A 5 -3.08 35.93 15.22
C LEU A 5 -2.72 34.51 15.69
N ILE A 6 -3.71 33.66 15.85
CA ILE A 6 -3.48 32.23 16.15
C ILE A 6 -3.35 31.52 14.81
N LEU A 7 -2.12 31.12 14.46
CA LEU A 7 -1.86 30.20 13.36
C LEU A 7 -2.30 28.80 13.80
N SER A 8 -3.39 28.30 13.24
CA SER A 8 -3.78 26.91 13.38
C SER A 8 -3.01 26.07 12.35
N SER A 9 -1.90 25.49 12.79
CA SER A 9 -1.20 24.47 12.02
C SER A 9 -1.92 23.15 12.21
N ALA A 10 -2.70 22.71 11.22
CA ALA A 10 -3.21 21.35 11.16
C ALA A 10 -2.06 20.40 10.82
N ILE A 11 -1.32 20.01 11.84
CA ILE A 11 -0.36 18.91 11.78
C ILE A 11 -1.20 17.65 11.92
N ILE A 12 -1.29 16.86 10.85
CA ILE A 12 -1.82 15.50 10.92
C ILE A 12 -0.79 14.67 11.69
N PHE A 13 -0.94 14.66 13.01
CA PHE A 13 -0.16 13.79 13.89
C PHE A 13 -0.52 12.33 13.61
N LEU A 14 0.45 11.56 13.13
CA LEU A 14 0.55 10.17 13.57
C LEU A 14 0.79 10.23 15.09
N SER A 15 -0.28 10.32 15.88
CA SER A 15 -0.18 10.15 17.31
C SER A 15 0.17 8.70 17.59
N SER A 16 1.43 8.45 17.89
CA SER A 16 1.86 7.27 18.61
C SER A 16 1.15 7.25 19.97
N LEU A 17 -0.03 6.62 20.01
CA LEU A 17 -0.64 6.27 21.28
C LEU A 17 0.21 5.13 21.85
N ALA A 18 1.04 5.44 22.84
CA ALA A 18 1.76 4.44 23.61
C ALA A 18 0.73 3.56 24.35
N ILE A 19 0.32 2.48 23.70
CA ILE A 19 -0.45 1.43 24.34
C ILE A 19 0.52 0.67 25.24
N LEU A 20 0.29 0.76 26.53
CA LEU A 20 0.99 -0.02 27.54
C LEU A 20 0.81 -1.52 27.24
N ARG A 21 1.80 -2.10 26.59
CA ARG A 21 1.80 -3.48 26.10
C ARG A 21 2.07 -4.42 27.25
N ALA A 22 1.06 -5.20 27.66
CA ALA A 22 1.31 -6.39 28.45
C ALA A 22 2.19 -7.33 27.61
N GLN A 23 3.41 -7.59 28.07
CA GLN A 23 4.33 -8.51 27.41
C GLN A 23 3.73 -9.91 27.41
N PRO A 24 3.56 -10.57 26.26
CA PRO A 24 3.20 -11.97 26.25
C PRO A 24 4.37 -12.77 26.82
N ASN A 25 4.04 -13.67 27.73
CA ASN A 25 4.96 -14.63 28.33
C ASN A 25 5.67 -15.36 27.18
N LYS A 26 7.00 -15.18 27.05
CA LYS A 26 7.81 -15.90 26.08
C LYS A 26 7.93 -17.35 26.51
N GLU A 27 6.90 -18.14 26.28
CA GLU A 27 7.09 -19.57 26.22
C GLU A 27 8.02 -19.86 25.02
N LYS A 28 9.17 -20.44 25.35
CA LYS A 28 10.19 -20.77 24.36
C LYS A 28 9.57 -21.77 23.37
N ALA A 29 9.48 -21.39 22.12
CA ALA A 29 9.04 -22.29 21.06
C ALA A 29 9.83 -23.60 21.14
N PRO A 30 9.20 -24.77 20.91
CA PRO A 30 9.89 -26.04 20.93
C PRO A 30 11.02 -25.98 19.91
N ASN A 31 12.22 -26.41 20.35
CA ASN A 31 13.38 -26.51 19.51
C ASN A 31 13.12 -27.64 18.48
N LEU A 32 12.55 -27.28 17.34
CA LEU A 32 12.46 -28.18 16.19
C LEU A 32 13.89 -28.34 15.66
N ASP A 33 14.49 -29.48 15.96
CA ASP A 33 15.73 -29.91 15.34
C ASP A 33 15.44 -30.13 13.83
N TYR A 34 15.65 -29.10 13.06
CA TYR A 34 15.77 -29.22 11.60
C TYR A 34 17.12 -29.87 11.38
N GLY A 35 17.12 -31.22 11.42
CA GLY A 35 18.32 -32.03 11.14
C GLY A 35 19.11 -31.37 10.01
N THR A 36 20.40 -31.19 10.27
CA THR A 36 21.32 -30.53 9.37
C THR A 36 21.22 -31.19 7.98
N LEU A 37 20.36 -30.60 7.13
CA LEU A 37 20.42 -30.85 5.70
C LEU A 37 21.73 -30.21 5.23
N THR A 38 22.80 -31.01 5.31
CA THR A 38 24.00 -30.75 4.51
C THR A 38 23.60 -30.99 3.05
N THR A 39 22.90 -30.03 2.49
CA THR A 39 22.88 -29.87 1.06
C THR A 39 24.28 -29.41 0.69
N GLU A 40 25.09 -30.34 0.15
CA GLU A 40 26.08 -29.94 -0.84
C GLU A 40 25.26 -29.14 -1.86
N THR A 41 25.28 -27.82 -1.74
CA THR A 41 24.72 -26.92 -2.69
C THR A 41 25.44 -27.16 -4.00
N LYS A 42 24.83 -27.94 -4.89
CA LYS A 42 25.05 -27.75 -6.31
C LYS A 42 24.73 -26.27 -6.54
N GLU A 43 25.80 -25.50 -6.78
CA GLU A 43 25.68 -24.10 -7.09
C GLU A 43 24.62 -23.94 -8.18
N ASN A 44 23.45 -23.44 -7.76
CA ASN A 44 22.53 -22.61 -8.54
C ASN A 44 21.97 -23.15 -9.87
N GLU A 45 21.26 -24.24 -9.83
CA GLU A 45 20.29 -24.54 -10.90
C GLU A 45 19.05 -23.60 -10.85
N PHE A 46 18.89 -22.80 -9.77
CA PHE A 46 17.77 -21.86 -9.55
C PHE A 46 18.18 -20.37 -9.50
N SER A 47 19.45 -20.04 -9.73
CA SER A 47 19.94 -18.66 -9.60
C SER A 47 19.43 -17.70 -10.69
N ASP A 48 18.87 -18.24 -11.77
CA ASP A 48 18.45 -17.43 -12.93
C ASP A 48 16.97 -17.07 -12.93
N GLN A 49 16.20 -17.51 -11.92
CA GLN A 49 14.78 -17.15 -11.78
C GLN A 49 14.61 -15.84 -11.01
N VAL A 50 15.27 -14.79 -11.48
CA VAL A 50 15.06 -13.43 -10.95
C VAL A 50 13.84 -12.83 -11.60
N PHE A 51 12.83 -12.48 -10.81
CA PHE A 51 11.69 -11.74 -11.33
C PHE A 51 12.14 -10.35 -11.82
N LYS A 52 11.91 -10.09 -13.09
CA LYS A 52 12.04 -8.75 -13.68
C LYS A 52 10.67 -8.08 -13.65
N THR A 53 10.67 -6.77 -13.60
CA THR A 53 9.43 -5.99 -13.63
C THR A 53 9.50 -4.91 -14.69
N GLU A 54 8.35 -4.61 -15.28
CA GLU A 54 8.13 -3.51 -16.20
C GLU A 54 7.24 -2.47 -15.53
N HIS A 55 7.66 -1.20 -15.51
CA HIS A 55 6.83 -0.11 -14.99
C HIS A 55 5.66 0.17 -15.94
N ILE A 56 4.44 0.13 -15.40
CA ILE A 56 3.21 0.33 -16.18
C ILE A 56 2.67 1.75 -16.02
N TRP A 57 2.50 2.24 -14.77
CA TRP A 57 2.15 3.64 -14.46
C TRP A 57 2.46 4.02 -13.03
N ASN A 58 2.41 5.32 -12.78
CA ASN A 58 2.25 5.88 -11.44
C ASN A 58 0.85 6.50 -11.32
N ALA A 59 0.14 6.21 -10.24
CA ALA A 59 -1.15 6.80 -9.93
C ALA A 59 -1.01 7.76 -8.73
N LYS A 60 -1.39 9.04 -8.93
CA LYS A 60 -1.62 10.00 -7.86
C LYS A 60 -3.07 9.85 -7.41
N VAL A 61 -3.29 9.21 -6.28
CA VAL A 61 -4.62 8.90 -5.73
C VAL A 61 -4.94 9.89 -4.62
N THR A 62 -5.93 10.77 -4.85
CA THR A 62 -6.38 11.74 -3.84
C THR A 62 -7.36 11.07 -2.88
N ILE A 63 -7.25 11.43 -1.61
CA ILE A 63 -7.99 10.83 -0.51
C ILE A 63 -8.69 11.89 0.33
N ALA A 64 -9.72 11.47 1.07
CA ALA A 64 -10.38 12.28 2.09
C ALA A 64 -9.94 11.86 3.49
N ASP A 65 -10.50 12.54 4.50
CA ASP A 65 -10.29 12.19 5.90
C ASP A 65 -10.77 10.78 6.18
N ALA A 66 -10.00 10.06 7.01
CA ALA A 66 -10.31 8.70 7.37
C ALA A 66 -11.56 8.61 8.25
N ILE A 67 -12.37 7.59 7.99
CA ILE A 67 -13.50 7.17 8.80
C ILE A 67 -13.02 6.07 9.74
N PHE A 68 -13.10 6.30 11.05
CA PHE A 68 -12.57 5.40 12.05
C PHE A 68 -13.63 4.43 12.56
N LEU A 69 -13.40 3.12 12.38
CA LEU A 69 -14.15 2.07 13.05
C LEU A 69 -13.63 1.85 14.47
N GLY A 70 -12.31 2.04 14.65
CA GLY A 70 -11.63 1.80 15.91
C GLY A 70 -11.21 0.33 16.10
N GLU A 71 -11.11 -0.07 17.38
CA GLU A 71 -10.72 -1.43 17.76
C GLU A 71 -11.79 -2.45 17.36
N SER A 72 -11.36 -3.57 16.80
CA SER A 72 -12.23 -4.67 16.34
C SER A 72 -11.60 -6.02 16.66
N LYS A 73 -12.34 -7.11 16.45
CA LYS A 73 -11.83 -8.48 16.63
C LYS A 73 -10.59 -8.82 15.79
N HIS A 74 -10.29 -8.02 14.77
CA HIS A 74 -9.15 -8.23 13.87
C HIS A 74 -8.00 -7.25 14.13
N GLY A 75 -8.19 -6.23 14.98
CA GLY A 75 -7.30 -5.14 15.24
C GLY A 75 -7.95 -3.79 15.02
N TRP A 76 -7.16 -2.74 14.89
CA TRP A 76 -7.65 -1.38 14.71
C TRP A 76 -7.92 -1.05 13.25
N ARG A 77 -9.15 -0.59 12.96
CA ARG A 77 -9.62 -0.40 11.59
C ARG A 77 -10.04 1.03 11.29
N ARG A 78 -9.71 1.48 10.08
CA ARG A 78 -10.21 2.72 9.48
C ARG A 78 -10.48 2.51 7.99
N ILE A 79 -11.25 3.41 7.40
CA ILE A 79 -11.54 3.44 5.98
C ILE A 79 -11.12 4.81 5.46
N VAL A 80 -10.40 4.84 4.34
CA VAL A 80 -9.96 6.07 3.68
C VAL A 80 -10.66 6.19 2.34
N PRO A 81 -11.61 7.16 2.18
CA PRO A 81 -12.30 7.36 0.91
C PRO A 81 -11.33 7.86 -0.16
N ILE A 82 -11.45 7.33 -1.37
CA ILE A 82 -10.72 7.77 -2.55
C ILE A 82 -11.58 8.79 -3.29
N THR A 83 -11.03 9.99 -3.48
CA THR A 83 -11.76 11.13 -4.04
C THR A 83 -11.45 11.43 -5.50
N GLY A 84 -10.51 10.69 -6.08
CA GLY A 84 -10.09 10.83 -7.47
C GLY A 84 -8.59 10.84 -7.65
N GLY A 85 -8.11 11.47 -8.72
CA GLY A 85 -6.69 11.59 -9.01
C GLY A 85 -6.38 11.40 -10.48
N SER A 86 -5.12 11.09 -10.78
CA SER A 86 -4.66 10.82 -12.14
C SER A 86 -3.64 9.68 -12.15
N PHE A 87 -3.50 9.03 -13.29
CA PHE A 87 -2.43 8.05 -13.49
C PHE A 87 -1.78 8.24 -14.86
N GLU A 88 -0.49 7.95 -14.93
CA GLU A 88 0.29 8.09 -16.15
C GLU A 88 1.44 7.08 -16.18
N GLY A 89 1.64 6.49 -17.33
CA GLY A 89 2.70 5.56 -17.67
C GLY A 89 3.11 5.66 -19.13
N PRO A 90 4.04 4.83 -19.60
CA PRO A 90 4.57 4.89 -20.96
C PRO A 90 3.50 4.74 -22.04
N ASN A 91 2.51 3.87 -21.81
CA ASN A 91 1.51 3.49 -22.84
C ASN A 91 0.06 3.68 -22.37
N ILE A 92 -0.16 4.25 -21.18
CA ILE A 92 -1.49 4.39 -20.59
C ILE A 92 -1.53 5.61 -19.67
N ARG A 93 -2.65 6.34 -19.71
CA ARG A 93 -2.90 7.48 -18.83
C ARG A 93 -4.39 7.73 -18.67
N GLY A 94 -4.76 8.48 -17.63
CA GLY A 94 -6.15 8.83 -17.38
C GLY A 94 -6.38 9.38 -15.98
N GLU A 95 -7.59 9.19 -15.49
CA GLU A 95 -8.05 9.66 -14.19
C GLU A 95 -8.39 8.49 -13.24
N VAL A 96 -8.15 8.69 -11.96
CA VAL A 96 -8.70 7.87 -10.89
C VAL A 96 -10.10 8.37 -10.61
N LEU A 97 -11.10 7.49 -10.67
CA LEU A 97 -12.47 7.88 -10.39
C LEU A 97 -12.71 7.98 -8.87
N SER A 98 -13.55 8.92 -8.46
CA SER A 98 -14.03 9.00 -7.08
C SER A 98 -15.00 7.86 -6.76
N GLY A 99 -15.17 7.55 -5.46
CA GLY A 99 -16.11 6.52 -4.97
C GLY A 99 -15.47 5.19 -4.62
N GLY A 100 -14.13 5.06 -4.78
CA GLY A 100 -13.37 3.94 -4.21
C GLY A 100 -13.05 4.16 -2.73
N GLU A 101 -12.62 3.10 -2.07
CA GLU A 101 -12.27 3.10 -0.65
C GLU A 101 -11.02 2.25 -0.40
N ASP A 102 -10.26 2.64 0.61
CA ASP A 102 -9.13 1.88 1.15
C ASP A 102 -9.44 1.46 2.59
N TRP A 103 -9.67 0.15 2.78
CA TRP A 103 -9.94 -0.49 4.06
C TRP A 103 -8.63 -0.85 4.73
N GLN A 104 -8.28 -0.11 5.78
CA GLN A 104 -7.01 -0.27 6.49
C GLN A 104 -7.22 -1.00 7.81
N LEU A 105 -6.34 -1.95 8.09
CA LEU A 105 -6.31 -2.73 9.32
C LEU A 105 -4.91 -2.71 9.91
N THR A 106 -4.75 -2.13 11.10
CA THR A 106 -3.55 -2.34 11.90
C THR A 106 -3.76 -3.57 12.77
N ARG A 107 -2.96 -4.60 12.52
CA ARG A 107 -3.03 -5.89 13.21
C ARG A 107 -2.44 -5.81 14.62
N PRO A 108 -2.73 -6.80 15.50
CA PRO A 108 -2.15 -6.85 16.85
C PRO A 108 -0.61 -6.95 16.89
N ASP A 109 0.02 -7.45 15.83
CA ASP A 109 1.49 -7.54 15.69
C ASP A 109 2.14 -6.21 15.26
N GLY A 110 1.35 -5.18 14.95
CA GLY A 110 1.79 -3.85 14.57
C GLY A 110 1.85 -3.59 13.07
N ASP A 111 1.75 -4.61 12.23
CA ASP A 111 1.68 -4.44 10.79
C ASP A 111 0.36 -3.82 10.36
N THR A 112 0.38 -3.12 9.24
CA THR A 112 -0.84 -2.55 8.67
C THR A 112 -1.09 -3.12 7.27
N GLU A 113 -2.30 -3.63 7.09
CA GLU A 113 -2.81 -4.10 5.81
C GLU A 113 -3.78 -3.07 5.23
N LEU A 114 -3.60 -2.75 3.95
CA LEU A 114 -4.50 -1.89 3.20
C LEU A 114 -5.17 -2.73 2.12
N TYR A 115 -6.46 -2.49 1.94
CA TYR A 115 -7.25 -3.10 0.89
C TYR A 115 -8.04 -2.01 0.16
N ALA A 116 -7.45 -1.49 -0.92
CA ALA A 116 -8.06 -0.47 -1.73
C ALA A 116 -8.76 -1.09 -2.94
N ARG A 117 -9.99 -0.61 -3.22
CA ARG A 117 -10.72 -0.95 -4.44
C ARG A 117 -11.27 0.33 -5.08
N TYR A 118 -10.89 0.56 -6.33
CA TYR A 118 -11.27 1.77 -7.07
C TYR A 118 -11.23 1.55 -8.58
N LEU A 119 -11.69 2.54 -9.32
CA LEU A 119 -11.75 2.52 -10.77
C LEU A 119 -10.81 3.57 -11.36
N LEU A 120 -10.21 3.22 -12.48
CA LEU A 120 -9.50 4.12 -13.38
C LEU A 120 -10.36 4.32 -14.62
N LYS A 121 -10.27 5.52 -15.22
CA LYS A 121 -10.80 5.77 -16.55
C LYS A 121 -9.67 6.27 -17.44
N THR A 122 -9.38 5.54 -18.48
CA THR A 122 -8.36 5.91 -19.46
C THR A 122 -8.79 7.13 -20.28
N ASN A 123 -7.84 7.84 -20.87
CA ASN A 123 -8.14 9.02 -21.68
C ASN A 123 -8.95 8.70 -22.96
N ASP A 124 -8.94 7.45 -23.40
CA ASP A 124 -9.76 6.92 -24.51
C ASP A 124 -11.07 6.27 -24.02
N GLY A 125 -11.39 6.37 -22.70
CA GLY A 125 -12.70 6.12 -22.12
C GLY A 125 -12.93 4.74 -21.50
N TYR A 126 -11.95 3.83 -21.52
CA TYR A 126 -12.10 2.51 -20.88
C TYR A 126 -12.02 2.59 -19.36
N ILE A 127 -12.78 1.74 -18.70
CA ILE A 127 -12.79 1.63 -17.25
C ILE A 127 -11.99 0.39 -16.83
N ILE A 128 -11.06 0.58 -15.90
CA ILE A 128 -10.22 -0.49 -15.34
C ILE A 128 -10.48 -0.53 -13.83
N GLN A 129 -10.82 -1.73 -13.31
CA GLN A 129 -10.89 -1.95 -11.88
C GLN A 129 -9.49 -2.19 -11.31
N VAL A 130 -9.22 -1.64 -10.14
CA VAL A 130 -8.01 -1.87 -9.38
C VAL A 130 -8.39 -2.43 -8.00
N ILE A 131 -7.80 -3.56 -7.63
CA ILE A 131 -7.75 -4.04 -6.26
C ILE A 131 -6.28 -4.01 -5.84
N ASN A 132 -5.95 -3.18 -4.86
CA ASN A 132 -4.59 -3.01 -4.36
C ASN A 132 -4.50 -3.46 -2.91
N ARG A 133 -3.73 -4.52 -2.64
CA ARG A 133 -3.49 -5.08 -1.30
C ARG A 133 -2.07 -4.73 -0.87
N VAL A 134 -1.93 -3.88 0.13
CA VAL A 134 -0.64 -3.40 0.63
C VAL A 134 -0.33 -4.04 1.97
N LEU A 135 0.90 -4.47 2.16
CA LEU A 135 1.48 -4.77 3.46
C LEU A 135 2.45 -3.65 3.83
N MET A 136 2.26 -3.07 5.00
CA MET A 136 3.15 -2.09 5.62
C MET A 136 3.71 -2.69 6.90
N HIS A 137 5.01 -2.95 6.91
CA HIS A 137 5.75 -3.38 8.08
C HIS A 137 6.76 -2.30 8.46
N TYR A 138 6.72 -1.86 9.70
CA TYR A 138 7.68 -0.89 10.25
C TYR A 138 8.61 -1.61 11.21
N PRO A 139 9.91 -1.32 11.18
CA PRO A 139 10.83 -1.86 12.18
C PRO A 139 10.39 -1.46 13.59
N PRO A 140 10.64 -2.29 14.60
CA PRO A 140 10.33 -1.97 16.00
C PRO A 140 10.98 -0.65 16.43
N ASP A 141 10.34 0.03 17.39
CA ASP A 141 10.87 1.28 17.94
C ASP A 141 12.31 1.11 18.46
N GLY A 142 13.20 1.95 17.98
CA GLY A 142 14.63 1.93 18.34
C GLY A 142 15.51 1.04 17.46
N GLU A 143 14.95 0.32 16.50
CA GLU A 143 15.71 -0.39 15.49
C GLU A 143 15.88 0.48 14.23
N ASN A 144 17.11 0.50 13.69
CA ASN A 144 17.38 1.17 12.41
C ASN A 144 16.94 0.24 11.28
N GLY A 145 15.98 0.69 10.48
CA GLY A 145 15.52 -0.03 9.31
C GLY A 145 14.56 0.78 8.48
N GLU A 146 14.54 0.52 7.18
CA GLU A 146 13.58 1.12 6.27
C GLU A 146 12.24 0.38 6.34
N PRO A 147 11.09 1.07 6.33
CA PRO A 147 9.80 0.43 6.26
C PRO A 147 9.67 -0.46 5.02
N TYR A 148 9.12 -1.65 5.20
CA TYR A 148 8.71 -2.49 4.07
C TYR A 148 7.29 -2.15 3.67
N ILE A 149 7.10 -1.56 2.48
CA ILE A 149 5.79 -1.18 1.95
C ILE A 149 5.70 -1.69 0.52
N ARG A 150 4.95 -2.77 0.32
CA ARG A 150 4.75 -3.39 -0.99
C ARG A 150 3.30 -3.83 -1.17
N SER A 151 2.88 -3.93 -2.42
CA SER A 151 1.54 -4.40 -2.72
C SER A 151 1.50 -5.45 -3.81
N VAL A 152 0.43 -6.24 -3.77
CA VAL A 152 -0.04 -7.08 -4.88
C VAL A 152 -1.27 -6.40 -5.45
N ILE A 153 -1.27 -6.22 -6.76
CA ILE A 153 -2.33 -5.48 -7.47
C ILE A 153 -3.01 -6.42 -8.44
N ASP A 154 -4.34 -6.46 -8.37
CA ASP A 154 -5.21 -7.14 -9.31
C ASP A 154 -5.91 -6.10 -10.19
N LEU A 155 -5.79 -6.27 -11.50
CA LEU A 155 -6.34 -5.36 -12.50
C LEU A 155 -7.36 -6.11 -13.35
N GLU A 156 -8.49 -5.46 -13.60
CA GLU A 156 -9.53 -5.97 -14.47
C GLU A 156 -9.89 -4.90 -15.51
N ALA A 157 -9.62 -5.21 -16.78
CA ALA A 157 -9.91 -4.36 -17.94
C ALA A 157 -10.99 -5.03 -18.80
N PRO A 158 -11.76 -4.27 -19.60
CA PRO A 158 -12.71 -4.86 -20.54
C PRO A 158 -12.00 -5.76 -21.56
N ASN A 159 -12.60 -6.90 -21.86
CA ASN A 159 -12.18 -7.74 -22.98
C ASN A 159 -12.29 -6.93 -24.27
N ASP A 160 -11.51 -7.30 -25.28
CA ASP A 160 -11.45 -6.62 -26.59
C ASP A 160 -11.01 -5.15 -26.51
N SER A 161 -10.47 -4.69 -25.36
CA SER A 161 -9.88 -3.36 -25.22
C SER A 161 -8.37 -3.39 -25.47
N PRO A 162 -7.73 -2.26 -25.78
CA PRO A 162 -6.26 -2.16 -25.85
C PRO A 162 -5.57 -2.53 -24.52
N TYR A 163 -6.34 -2.62 -23.44
CA TYR A 163 -5.88 -2.87 -22.06
C TYR A 163 -6.17 -4.29 -21.57
N GLU A 164 -6.75 -5.16 -22.41
CA GLU A 164 -7.05 -6.55 -22.06
C GLU A 164 -5.83 -7.32 -21.52
N TYR A 165 -4.61 -6.95 -21.95
CA TYR A 165 -3.37 -7.55 -21.47
C TYR A 165 -3.19 -7.44 -19.95
N LEU A 166 -3.87 -6.48 -19.30
CA LEU A 166 -3.86 -6.33 -17.85
C LEU A 166 -4.55 -7.49 -17.13
N ASN A 167 -5.46 -8.20 -17.80
CA ASN A 167 -6.16 -9.37 -17.25
C ASN A 167 -5.26 -10.63 -17.19
N HIS A 168 -4.09 -10.59 -17.83
CA HIS A 168 -3.25 -11.77 -18.08
C HIS A 168 -1.85 -11.63 -17.49
N ALA A 169 -1.69 -10.84 -16.42
CA ALA A 169 -0.40 -10.61 -15.79
C ALA A 169 -0.53 -10.46 -14.26
N ILE A 170 0.59 -10.64 -13.57
CA ILE A 170 0.73 -10.36 -12.14
C ILE A 170 1.35 -8.99 -11.99
N PHE A 171 0.80 -8.18 -11.08
CA PHE A 171 1.31 -6.85 -10.80
C PHE A 171 1.72 -6.69 -9.34
N LEU A 172 2.84 -6.03 -9.15
CA LEU A 172 3.33 -5.58 -7.85
C LEU A 172 3.26 -4.05 -7.78
N GLY A 173 3.20 -3.52 -6.56
CA GLY A 173 3.13 -2.08 -6.38
C GLY A 173 4.03 -1.55 -5.29
N THR A 174 4.34 -0.26 -5.44
CA THR A 174 4.92 0.58 -4.41
C THR A 174 3.90 1.61 -3.95
N LEU A 175 3.99 2.03 -2.69
CA LEU A 175 3.19 3.10 -2.14
C LEU A 175 4.10 4.11 -1.47
N THR A 176 3.93 5.38 -1.83
CA THR A 176 4.60 6.50 -1.17
C THR A 176 3.61 7.60 -0.83
N GLN A 177 3.86 8.30 0.25
CA GLN A 177 3.09 9.47 0.67
C GLN A 177 4.02 10.69 0.65
N PRO A 178 4.03 11.46 -0.44
CA PRO A 178 4.86 12.66 -0.53
C PRO A 178 4.43 13.74 0.48
N PRO A 179 5.34 14.62 0.91
CA PRO A 179 4.97 15.77 1.71
C PRO A 179 4.02 16.69 0.93
N LEU A 180 2.94 17.11 1.61
CA LEU A 180 1.94 17.98 0.99
C LEU A 180 2.44 19.44 0.92
N LYS A 181 2.17 20.08 -0.21
CA LYS A 181 2.30 21.53 -0.34
C LYS A 181 1.10 22.23 0.30
N GLN A 182 1.29 23.50 0.67
CA GLN A 182 0.21 24.29 1.25
C GLN A 182 -1.01 24.36 0.31
N GLY A 183 -2.18 23.96 0.79
CA GLY A 183 -3.44 23.93 0.04
C GLY A 183 -3.62 22.72 -0.89
N GLU A 184 -2.67 21.81 -0.93
CA GLU A 184 -2.79 20.58 -1.70
C GLU A 184 -3.67 19.56 -0.95
N LYS A 185 -4.56 18.88 -1.70
CA LYS A 185 -5.37 17.78 -1.14
C LYS A 185 -4.46 16.59 -0.81
N PRO A 186 -4.75 15.85 0.28
CA PRO A 186 -4.00 14.65 0.61
C PRO A 186 -4.03 13.64 -0.54
N TYR A 187 -2.89 13.01 -0.81
CA TYR A 187 -2.77 11.97 -1.82
C TYR A 187 -1.65 10.99 -1.49
N VAL A 188 -1.73 9.83 -2.12
CA VAL A 188 -0.66 8.84 -2.18
C VAL A 188 -0.25 8.62 -3.63
N VAL A 189 0.98 8.15 -3.84
CA VAL A 189 1.46 7.73 -5.15
C VAL A 189 1.66 6.22 -5.15
N ILE A 190 0.99 5.55 -6.09
CA ILE A 190 1.07 4.11 -6.31
C ILE A 190 1.82 3.86 -7.61
N GLY A 191 3.00 3.24 -7.52
CA GLY A 191 3.70 2.71 -8.69
C GLY A 191 3.21 1.30 -9.00
N VAL A 192 2.88 1.02 -10.26
CA VAL A 192 2.39 -0.28 -10.71
C VAL A 192 3.39 -0.90 -11.66
N TYR A 193 3.76 -2.15 -11.38
CA TYR A 193 4.79 -2.89 -12.10
C TYR A 193 4.27 -4.28 -12.48
N LYS A 194 4.37 -4.63 -13.75
CA LYS A 194 4.09 -5.97 -14.26
C LYS A 194 5.29 -6.87 -13.98
N VAL A 195 5.04 -8.08 -13.50
CA VAL A 195 6.05 -9.14 -13.38
C VAL A 195 6.25 -9.78 -14.76
N LEU A 196 7.53 -9.95 -15.18
CA LEU A 196 7.91 -10.51 -16.47
C LEU A 196 8.39 -11.95 -16.31
#